data_be3436149e3d0a8b819fbb8b320e4adc
#
_entry.id   be3436149e3d0a8b819fbb8b320e4adc
#
_cell.length_a   1.000
_cell.length_b   1.000
_cell.length_c   1.000
_cell.angle_alpha   90.00
_cell.angle_beta   90.00
_cell.angle_gamma   90.00
#
_symmetry.space_group_name_H-M   'P 1'
#
loop_
_entity.id
_entity.type
_entity.pdbx_description
1 polymer ?
#
loop_
_entity_poly.entity_id
_entity_poly.type
_entity_poly.pdbx_seq_one_letter_code
_entity_poly.pdbx_strand_id
1 'polypeptide(L)'
;MVMYFVVTRKQPFNNCAHDQDLALRICNGVRPEINETEAPRCYIDLMEKCWDSDPNNRPKIAEVVNLIKSFTINEEFYKKEYNRKNINTDQSTHSQAIYTSRLLNPYTKNLSDDCTK
;
A
#
# COMPACT_ATOMS: atom_id res chain seq x y z
N MET A 1 3.46 -0.68 -2.07
CA MET A 1 3.23 -1.22 -0.69
C MET A 1 4.22 -0.69 0.35
N VAL A 2 5.47 -0.35 -0.02
CA VAL A 2 6.46 0.23 0.90
C VAL A 2 5.94 1.53 1.54
N MET A 3 5.38 2.44 0.75
CA MET A 3 4.80 3.70 1.26
C MET A 3 3.70 3.45 2.30
N TYR A 4 2.85 2.45 2.07
CA TYR A 4 1.83 2.04 3.04
C TYR A 4 2.43 1.61 4.37
N PHE A 5 3.41 0.71 4.34
CA PHE A 5 4.10 0.24 5.54
C PHE A 5 4.79 1.38 6.30
N VAL A 6 5.47 2.27 5.59
CA VAL A 6 6.20 3.40 6.20
C VAL A 6 5.26 4.29 7.01
N VAL A 7 4.08 4.58 6.51
CA VAL A 7 3.16 5.52 7.14
C VAL A 7 2.23 4.87 8.16
N THR A 8 1.80 3.63 7.92
CA THR A 8 0.87 2.95 8.82
C THR A 8 1.55 2.07 9.87
N ARG A 9 2.81 1.69 9.63
CA ARG A 9 3.52 0.65 10.40
C ARG A 9 2.87 -0.72 10.35
N LYS A 10 1.93 -0.91 9.41
CA LYS A 10 1.19 -2.16 9.20
C LYS A 10 1.69 -2.87 7.97
N GLN A 11 1.80 -4.18 8.02
CA GLN A 11 1.99 -4.98 6.83
C GLN A 11 0.70 -4.93 5.98
N PRO A 12 0.81 -4.81 4.64
CA PRO A 12 -0.37 -4.78 3.79
C PRO A 12 -1.17 -6.07 3.90
N PHE A 13 -2.50 -5.95 4.00
CA PHE A 13 -3.42 -7.09 4.12
C PHE A 13 -3.12 -8.02 5.32
N ASN A 14 -2.62 -7.46 6.43
CA ASN A 14 -2.31 -8.23 7.63
C ASN A 14 -3.53 -8.83 8.34
N ASN A 15 -4.73 -8.38 8.00
CA ASN A 15 -5.99 -8.79 8.61
C ASN A 15 -6.71 -9.94 7.88
N CYS A 16 -6.11 -10.50 6.84
CA CYS A 16 -6.70 -11.57 6.05
C CYS A 16 -5.68 -12.63 5.62
N ALA A 17 -6.18 -13.80 5.19
CA ALA A 17 -5.35 -14.83 4.61
C ALA A 17 -4.76 -14.39 3.27
N HIS A 18 -3.52 -14.79 3.01
CA HIS A 18 -2.85 -14.56 1.74
C HIS A 18 -3.08 -15.77 0.82
N ASP A 19 -4.26 -15.87 0.26
CA ASP A 19 -4.77 -16.97 -0.55
C ASP A 19 -5.18 -16.51 -1.97
N GLN A 20 -5.80 -17.43 -2.70
CA GLN A 20 -6.28 -17.15 -4.06
C GLN A 20 -7.34 -16.05 -4.10
N ASP A 21 -8.23 -15.99 -3.12
CA ASP A 21 -9.26 -14.95 -3.06
C ASP A 21 -8.64 -13.55 -2.95
N LEU A 22 -7.65 -13.38 -2.09
CA LEU A 22 -6.92 -12.12 -1.97
C LEU A 22 -6.19 -11.77 -3.28
N ALA A 23 -5.54 -12.73 -3.93
CA ALA A 23 -4.85 -12.52 -5.20
C ALA A 23 -5.83 -12.01 -6.28
N LEU A 24 -7.02 -12.62 -6.39
CA LEU A 24 -8.07 -12.20 -7.32
C LEU A 24 -8.57 -10.78 -6.99
N ARG A 25 -8.79 -10.49 -5.73
CA ARG A 25 -9.24 -9.15 -5.30
C ARG A 25 -8.21 -8.07 -5.62
N ILE A 26 -6.92 -8.33 -5.43
CA ILE A 26 -5.85 -7.40 -5.80
C ILE A 26 -5.82 -7.17 -7.33
N CYS A 27 -5.96 -8.22 -8.12
CA CYS A 27 -6.06 -8.10 -9.58
C CYS A 27 -7.27 -7.27 -10.01
N ASN A 28 -8.36 -7.34 -9.27
CA ASN A 28 -9.57 -6.54 -9.50
C ASN A 28 -9.49 -5.11 -8.92
N GLY A 29 -8.33 -4.70 -8.47
CA GLY A 29 -8.06 -3.33 -8.04
C GLY A 29 -8.16 -3.07 -6.54
N VAL A 30 -8.40 -4.11 -5.72
CA VAL A 30 -8.42 -3.94 -4.25
C VAL A 30 -7.02 -3.62 -3.73
N ARG A 31 -6.94 -2.63 -2.85
CA ARG A 31 -5.72 -2.16 -2.20
C ARG A 31 -5.91 -2.11 -0.69
N PRO A 32 -4.83 -2.09 0.12
CA PRO A 32 -4.95 -1.90 1.56
C PRO A 32 -5.67 -0.58 1.88
N GLU A 33 -6.54 -0.62 2.87
CA GLU A 33 -7.24 0.58 3.33
C GLU A 33 -6.31 1.47 4.14
N ILE A 34 -6.41 2.77 3.88
CA ILE A 34 -5.73 3.81 4.63
C ILE A 34 -6.68 4.99 4.81
N ASN A 35 -6.67 5.60 5.97
CA ASN A 35 -7.50 6.77 6.23
C ASN A 35 -6.64 8.03 6.44
N GLU A 36 -7.29 9.19 6.34
CA GLU A 36 -6.64 10.50 6.45
C GLU A 36 -6.05 10.80 7.83
N THR A 37 -6.39 10.00 8.84
CA THR A 37 -5.80 10.13 10.17
C THR A 37 -4.41 9.50 10.24
N GLU A 38 -4.10 8.55 9.34
CA GLU A 38 -2.83 7.83 9.32
C GLU A 38 -1.76 8.55 8.50
N ALA A 39 -2.17 9.32 7.48
CA ALA A 39 -1.25 10.07 6.62
C ALA A 39 -1.89 11.34 6.05
N PRO A 40 -1.08 12.35 5.66
CA PRO A 40 -1.57 13.51 4.92
C PRO A 40 -2.19 13.10 3.58
N ARG A 41 -3.21 13.85 3.12
CA ARG A 41 -3.89 13.56 1.85
C ARG A 41 -2.94 13.52 0.66
N CYS A 42 -1.98 14.44 0.59
CA CYS A 42 -0.98 14.46 -0.49
C CYS A 42 -0.13 13.17 -0.56
N TYR A 43 0.19 12.59 0.58
CA TYR A 43 0.90 11.31 0.66
C TYR A 43 0.02 10.15 0.18
N ILE A 44 -1.23 10.11 0.62
CA ILE A 44 -2.22 9.10 0.21
C ILE A 44 -2.44 9.15 -1.30
N ASP A 45 -2.63 10.33 -1.87
CA ASP A 45 -2.83 10.53 -3.31
C ASP A 45 -1.63 10.02 -4.13
N LEU A 46 -0.41 10.29 -3.69
CA LEU A 46 0.79 9.77 -4.35
C LEU A 46 0.87 8.26 -4.27
N MET A 47 0.59 7.70 -3.08
CA MET A 47 0.60 6.26 -2.86
C MET A 47 -0.43 5.55 -3.75
N GLU A 48 -1.65 6.07 -3.84
CA GLU A 48 -2.71 5.54 -4.69
C GLU A 48 -2.33 5.58 -6.17
N LYS A 49 -1.67 6.63 -6.64
CA LYS A 49 -1.12 6.68 -8.01
C LYS A 49 -0.07 5.61 -8.26
N CYS A 50 0.82 5.36 -7.28
CA CYS A 50 1.88 4.38 -7.42
C CYS A 50 1.38 2.93 -7.52
N TRP A 51 0.19 2.64 -6.98
CA TRP A 51 -0.38 1.30 -7.06
C TRP A 51 -1.60 1.20 -7.97
N ASP A 52 -1.75 2.14 -8.90
CA ASP A 52 -2.76 2.06 -9.95
C ASP A 52 -2.65 0.73 -10.70
N SER A 53 -3.78 0.14 -11.03
CA SER A 53 -3.83 -1.13 -11.77
C SER A 53 -3.22 -1.01 -13.16
N ASP A 54 -3.37 0.16 -13.81
CA ASP A 54 -2.72 0.46 -15.08
C ASP A 54 -1.31 1.02 -14.84
N PRO A 55 -0.25 0.32 -15.28
CA PRO A 55 1.12 0.80 -15.14
C PRO A 55 1.37 2.16 -15.79
N ASN A 56 0.63 2.51 -16.84
CA ASN A 56 0.79 3.78 -17.55
C ASN A 56 0.33 4.99 -16.72
N ASN A 57 -0.56 4.76 -15.76
CA ASN A 57 -1.04 5.80 -14.85
C ASN A 57 -0.11 6.04 -13.66
N ARG A 58 0.86 5.15 -13.43
CA ARG A 58 1.82 5.28 -12.33
C ARG A 58 2.84 6.38 -12.61
N PRO A 59 3.19 7.22 -11.62
CA PRO A 59 4.17 8.27 -11.80
C PRO A 59 5.57 7.69 -12.05
N LYS A 60 6.39 8.43 -12.81
CA LYS A 60 7.80 8.11 -12.97
C LYS A 60 8.56 8.40 -11.69
N ILE A 61 9.69 7.73 -11.48
CA ILE A 61 10.49 7.89 -10.25
C ILE A 61 10.92 9.33 -10.01
N ALA A 62 11.26 10.09 -11.06
CA ALA A 62 11.64 11.50 -10.94
C ALA A 62 10.48 12.35 -10.39
N GLU A 63 9.25 12.09 -10.83
CA GLU A 63 8.03 12.75 -10.33
C GLU A 63 7.78 12.40 -8.86
N VAL A 64 7.92 11.12 -8.50
CA VAL A 64 7.77 10.64 -7.10
C VAL A 64 8.77 11.36 -6.19
N VAL A 65 10.04 11.45 -6.60
CA VAL A 65 11.09 12.12 -5.83
C VAL A 65 10.76 13.60 -5.61
N ASN A 66 10.30 14.30 -6.65
CA ASN A 66 9.94 15.72 -6.53
C ASN A 66 8.75 15.95 -5.61
N LEU A 67 7.73 15.09 -5.68
CA LEU A 67 6.56 15.17 -4.80
C LEU A 67 6.92 14.90 -3.34
N ILE A 68 7.74 13.88 -3.08
CA ILE A 68 8.19 13.57 -1.72
C ILE A 68 9.02 14.73 -1.14
N LYS A 69 9.88 15.34 -1.92
CA LYS A 69 10.63 16.52 -1.47
C LYS A 69 9.71 17.68 -1.11
N SER A 70 8.61 17.88 -1.84
CA SER A 70 7.64 18.92 -1.53
C SER A 70 6.87 18.64 -0.23
N PHE A 71 6.66 17.38 0.15
CA PHE A 71 5.98 17.02 1.39
C PHE A 71 6.77 17.40 2.64
N THR A 72 8.09 17.34 2.59
CA THR A 72 8.96 17.68 3.73
C THR A 72 8.89 19.15 4.13
N ILE A 73 8.33 20.01 3.28
CA ILE A 73 8.16 21.45 3.52
C ILE A 73 6.76 21.74 4.12
N ASN A 74 5.85 20.76 4.11
CA ASN A 74 4.47 20.95 4.54
C ASN A 74 4.32 20.68 6.05
N GLU A 75 3.86 21.71 6.80
CA GLU A 75 3.61 21.58 8.25
C GLU A 75 2.60 20.49 8.61
N GLU A 76 1.63 20.22 7.74
CA GLU A 76 0.63 19.18 7.97
C GLU A 76 1.27 17.78 8.04
N PHE A 77 2.31 17.54 7.24
CA PHE A 77 3.06 16.29 7.27
C PHE A 77 3.71 16.08 8.65
N TYR A 78 4.35 17.10 9.19
CA TYR A 78 4.99 17.01 10.50
C TYR A 78 4.00 16.84 11.65
N LYS A 79 2.84 17.50 11.61
CA LYS A 79 1.80 17.37 12.63
C LYS A 79 1.25 15.94 12.70
N LYS A 80 0.98 15.32 11.56
CA LYS A 80 0.48 13.94 11.50
C LYS A 80 1.54 12.92 11.91
N GLU A 81 2.79 13.14 11.52
CA GLU A 81 3.92 12.29 11.95
C GLU A 81 4.11 12.33 13.48
N TYR A 82 3.97 13.49 14.08
CA TYR A 82 4.04 13.64 15.54
C TYR A 82 2.91 12.88 16.25
N ASN A 83 1.69 13.04 15.78
CA ASN A 83 0.53 12.36 16.36
C ASN A 83 0.63 10.83 16.22
N ARG A 84 1.20 10.34 15.12
CA ARG A 84 1.39 8.91 14.86
C ARG A 84 2.32 8.24 15.87
N LYS A 85 3.36 8.91 16.34
CA LYS A 85 4.31 8.37 17.31
C LYS A 85 3.67 8.03 18.65
N ASN A 86 2.50 8.57 18.93
CA ASN A 86 1.76 8.37 20.18
C ASN A 86 0.67 7.29 20.09
N ILE A 87 0.52 6.63 18.93
CA ILE A 87 -0.48 5.57 18.77
C ILE A 87 0.20 4.21 19.00
N ASN A 88 -0.19 3.55 20.07
CA ASN A 88 0.19 2.15 20.32
C ASN A 88 -0.51 1.27 19.27
N THR A 89 0.29 0.73 18.35
CA THR A 89 -0.19 -0.22 17.34
C THR A 89 -0.09 -1.64 17.88
N ASP A 90 -1.08 -2.06 18.64
CA ASP A 90 -1.24 -3.47 18.96
C ASP A 90 -1.94 -4.13 17.77
N GLN A 91 -1.16 -4.81 16.90
CA GLN A 91 -1.67 -5.39 15.67
C GLN A 91 -1.42 -6.88 15.60
N SER A 92 -2.50 -7.63 15.80
CA SER A 92 -2.50 -9.04 15.47
C SER A 92 -2.47 -9.25 13.95
N THR A 93 -1.47 -9.97 13.48
CA THR A 93 -1.38 -10.43 12.09
C THR A 93 -2.19 -11.73 11.93
N HIS A 94 -2.99 -11.81 10.86
CA HIS A 94 -3.74 -13.03 10.55
C HIS A 94 -2.76 -14.21 10.36
N SER A 95 -3.11 -15.38 10.90
CA SER A 95 -2.24 -16.56 10.89
C SER A 95 -1.85 -17.07 9.49
N GLN A 96 -2.67 -16.81 8.48
CA GLN A 96 -2.43 -17.20 7.09
C GLN A 96 -1.90 -16.05 6.23
N ALA A 97 -1.55 -14.91 6.82
CA ALA A 97 -0.86 -13.84 6.12
C ALA A 97 0.63 -14.22 5.94
N ILE A 98 1.11 -14.15 4.71
CA ILE A 98 2.47 -14.57 4.32
C ILE A 98 3.17 -13.40 3.64
N TYR A 99 4.33 -13.00 4.20
CA TYR A 99 5.14 -11.89 3.70
C TYR A 99 6.49 -12.32 3.11
N THR A 100 6.72 -13.63 3.00
CA THR A 100 7.86 -14.18 2.29
C THR A 100 7.51 -14.45 0.82
N SER A 101 8.52 -14.43 -0.05
CA SER A 101 8.30 -14.73 -1.48
C SER A 101 7.77 -16.14 -1.68
N ARG A 102 6.79 -16.27 -2.56
CA ARG A 102 6.23 -17.57 -2.97
C ARG A 102 5.75 -17.53 -4.41
N LEU A 103 5.60 -18.70 -5.02
CA LEU A 103 5.05 -18.82 -6.36
C LEU A 103 3.55 -18.49 -6.35
N LEU A 104 3.13 -17.61 -7.26
CA LEU A 104 1.72 -17.20 -7.40
C LEU A 104 0.96 -18.04 -8.44
N ASN A 105 1.64 -18.81 -9.28
CA ASN A 105 1.02 -19.59 -10.35
C ASN A 105 -0.17 -20.45 -9.90
N PRO A 106 -0.12 -21.14 -8.73
CA PRO A 106 -1.28 -21.89 -8.26
C PRO A 106 -2.52 -21.04 -8.02
N TYR A 107 -2.35 -19.74 -7.71
CA TYR A 107 -3.42 -18.81 -7.36
C TYR A 107 -3.93 -18.01 -8.56
N THR A 108 -3.16 -17.95 -9.66
CA THR A 108 -3.42 -17.04 -10.79
C THR A 108 -3.73 -17.76 -12.10
N LYS A 109 -3.90 -19.08 -12.08
CA LYS A 109 -4.11 -19.92 -13.28
C LYS A 109 -5.26 -19.47 -14.19
N ASN A 110 -6.28 -18.87 -13.63
CA ASN A 110 -7.50 -18.45 -14.35
C ASN A 110 -7.60 -16.93 -14.50
N LEU A 111 -6.53 -16.19 -14.19
CA LEU A 111 -6.51 -14.74 -14.39
C LEU A 111 -6.16 -14.39 -15.83
N SER A 112 -6.73 -13.29 -16.32
CA SER A 112 -6.34 -12.73 -17.61
C SER A 112 -4.86 -12.29 -17.57
N ASP A 113 -4.20 -12.27 -18.72
CA ASP A 113 -2.80 -11.85 -18.85
C ASP A 113 -2.53 -10.45 -18.30
N ASP A 114 -3.54 -9.58 -18.28
CA ASP A 114 -3.47 -8.23 -17.75
C ASP A 114 -3.24 -8.17 -16.22
N CYS A 115 -3.65 -9.21 -15.49
CA CYS A 115 -3.47 -9.30 -14.04
C CYS A 115 -2.13 -9.90 -13.62
N THR A 116 -1.42 -10.58 -14.52
CA THR A 116 -0.17 -11.30 -14.24
C THR A 116 1.09 -10.54 -14.65
N LYS A 117 0.92 -9.40 -15.28
CA LYS A 117 2.03 -8.55 -15.75
C LYS A 117 2.60 -7.63 -14.67
#